data_6883a81685ee3243b57c92db20a6b42d
#
_entry.id   6883a81685ee3243b57c92db20a6b42d
#
_cell.length_a   1.000
_cell.length_b   1.000
_cell.length_c   1.000
_cell.angle_alpha   90.00
_cell.angle_beta   90.00
_cell.angle_gamma   90.00
#
_symmetry.space_group_name_H-M   'P 1'
#
loop_
_entity.id
_entity.type
_entity.pdbx_description
1 polymer ?
#
loop_
_entity_poly.entity_id
_entity_poly.type
_entity_poly.pdbx_seq_one_letter_code
_entity_poly.pdbx_strand_id
1 'polypeptide(L)'
;MRAWWREISGLVLPVVCAGCGVPPTPLCAECAAELHGFAARRVTPDPEPPGLPGVHAAALYEDAVRAVLLAHKERGALGLARPLGVALAGAVRAGSVGPRLSRPSRSSSSSRPGSPVPPLPPLLLVPVPSARRAVRARGHDAARRIAFAAARELRRAGTPARVLPVLRQRREVVDQAGLTARERVENLAGALEAVAGAGRLLAGGRTVLVDDLMTTGASLAEAARALRAAGGGKVPGLARMTAAVVAAPSPPREINRIRVK
;
A
#
# COMPACT_ATOMS: atom_id res chain seq x y z
N MET A 1 -15.93 -10.99 -46.30
CA MET A 1 -15.75 -10.30 -44.98
C MET A 1 -15.45 -11.23 -43.79
N ARG A 2 -15.67 -12.54 -43.87
CA ARG A 2 -15.36 -13.49 -42.75
C ARG A 2 -13.91 -14.00 -42.70
N ALA A 3 -13.14 -13.87 -43.75
CA ALA A 3 -11.75 -14.32 -43.82
C ALA A 3 -10.79 -13.34 -43.13
N TRP A 4 -11.06 -12.04 -43.25
CA TRP A 4 -10.21 -10.97 -42.67
C TRP A 4 -10.16 -10.95 -41.15
N TRP A 5 -11.25 -11.35 -40.48
CA TRP A 5 -11.30 -11.47 -39.01
C TRP A 5 -10.48 -12.66 -38.46
N ARG A 6 -10.15 -13.64 -39.29
CA ARG A 6 -9.34 -14.82 -38.91
C ARG A 6 -7.83 -14.53 -38.97
N GLU A 7 -7.40 -13.59 -39.80
CA GLU A 7 -6.00 -13.18 -39.91
C GLU A 7 -5.60 -12.18 -38.81
N ILE A 8 -6.52 -11.34 -38.35
CA ILE A 8 -6.26 -10.39 -37.23
C ILE A 8 -6.18 -11.12 -35.89
N SER A 9 -6.85 -12.25 -35.71
CA SER A 9 -6.76 -13.06 -34.49
C SER A 9 -5.40 -13.75 -34.30
N GLY A 10 -4.51 -13.71 -35.27
CA GLY A 10 -3.14 -14.23 -35.23
C GLY A 10 -2.12 -13.26 -34.60
N LEU A 11 -2.48 -12.00 -34.36
CA LEU A 11 -1.63 -11.01 -33.68
C LEU A 11 -1.95 -10.90 -32.17
N VAL A 12 -2.29 -12.01 -31.53
CA VAL A 12 -2.29 -12.06 -30.07
C VAL A 12 -0.82 -12.10 -29.65
N LEU A 13 -0.26 -10.94 -29.31
CA LEU A 13 1.03 -10.87 -28.67
C LEU A 13 0.98 -11.85 -27.46
N PRO A 14 1.91 -12.80 -27.39
CA PRO A 14 1.88 -13.76 -26.30
C PRO A 14 1.89 -13.02 -24.97
N VAL A 15 1.00 -13.43 -24.07
CA VAL A 15 0.99 -12.90 -22.72
C VAL A 15 2.33 -13.27 -22.07
N VAL A 16 3.11 -12.26 -21.68
CA VAL A 16 4.41 -12.47 -21.05
C VAL A 16 4.38 -12.02 -19.58
N CYS A 17 5.21 -12.65 -18.78
CA CYS A 17 5.37 -12.31 -17.38
C CYS A 17 5.85 -10.86 -17.23
N ALA A 18 5.11 -10.06 -16.45
CA ALA A 18 5.44 -8.66 -16.23
C ALA A 18 6.74 -8.45 -15.44
N GLY A 19 7.22 -9.47 -14.74
CA GLY A 19 8.50 -9.45 -14.02
C GLY A 19 9.68 -9.80 -14.91
N CYS A 20 9.71 -11.01 -15.48
CA CYS A 20 10.88 -11.55 -16.20
C CYS A 20 10.67 -11.69 -17.73
N GLY A 21 9.48 -11.43 -18.26
CA GLY A 21 9.20 -11.52 -19.70
C GLY A 21 8.90 -12.93 -20.22
N VAL A 22 8.96 -13.98 -19.41
CA VAL A 22 8.71 -15.37 -19.84
C VAL A 22 7.23 -15.59 -20.15
N PRO A 23 6.87 -16.14 -21.37
CA PRO A 23 5.49 -16.51 -21.69
C PRO A 23 5.12 -17.86 -21.03
N PRO A 24 3.84 -18.27 -20.99
CA PRO A 24 2.63 -17.57 -21.45
C PRO A 24 1.78 -16.97 -20.32
N THR A 25 2.33 -16.48 -19.26
CA THR A 25 1.61 -16.02 -18.07
C THR A 25 1.87 -14.54 -17.77
N PRO A 26 0.88 -13.77 -17.30
CA PRO A 26 1.09 -12.38 -16.91
C PRO A 26 1.98 -12.22 -15.66
N LEU A 27 2.13 -13.29 -14.85
CA LEU A 27 3.03 -13.36 -13.70
C LEU A 27 3.40 -14.83 -13.48
N CYS A 28 4.66 -15.21 -13.68
CA CYS A 28 5.15 -16.56 -13.45
C CYS A 28 5.29 -16.87 -11.95
N ALA A 29 5.44 -18.15 -11.61
CA ALA A 29 5.54 -18.59 -10.22
C ALA A 29 6.76 -17.99 -9.49
N GLU A 30 7.89 -17.84 -10.17
CA GLU A 30 9.11 -17.27 -9.62
C GLU A 30 8.94 -15.79 -9.26
N CYS A 31 8.44 -14.97 -10.21
CA CYS A 31 8.17 -13.56 -9.93
C CYS A 31 7.03 -13.37 -8.89
N ALA A 32 6.07 -14.29 -8.84
CA ALA A 32 5.07 -14.30 -7.80
C ALA A 32 5.67 -14.65 -6.43
N ALA A 33 6.65 -15.56 -6.38
CA ALA A 33 7.37 -15.88 -5.15
C ALA A 33 8.18 -14.69 -4.64
N GLU A 34 8.83 -13.92 -5.51
CA GLU A 34 9.51 -12.67 -5.10
C GLU A 34 8.52 -11.64 -4.53
N LEU A 35 7.32 -11.55 -5.10
CA LEU A 35 6.30 -10.62 -4.65
C LEU A 35 5.64 -11.04 -3.31
N HIS A 36 5.49 -12.35 -3.06
CA HIS A 36 4.72 -12.89 -1.95
C HIS A 36 5.55 -13.71 -0.94
N GLY A 37 6.76 -14.11 -1.29
CA GLY A 37 7.56 -15.09 -0.54
C GLY A 37 8.18 -14.55 0.75
N PHE A 38 8.25 -13.24 0.91
CA PHE A 38 8.80 -12.62 2.11
C PHE A 38 7.72 -12.27 3.12
N ALA A 39 8.04 -12.45 4.40
CA ALA A 39 7.20 -11.92 5.45
C ALA A 39 7.19 -10.39 5.37
N ALA A 40 6.00 -9.80 5.34
CA ALA A 40 5.87 -8.35 5.35
C ALA A 40 6.54 -7.76 6.61
N ARG A 41 7.36 -6.74 6.42
CA ARG A 41 8.20 -6.16 7.45
C ARG A 41 7.97 -4.67 7.62
N ARG A 42 8.27 -4.18 8.82
CA ARG A 42 8.33 -2.75 9.06
C ARG A 42 9.51 -2.14 8.30
N VAL A 43 9.25 -1.01 7.66
CA VAL A 43 10.25 -0.25 6.88
C VAL A 43 10.23 1.20 7.31
N THR A 44 11.41 1.80 7.35
CA THR A 44 11.58 3.22 7.72
C THR A 44 12.49 3.85 6.66
N PRO A 45 12.07 4.93 6.01
CA PRO A 45 12.94 5.66 5.09
C PRO A 45 13.98 6.48 5.86
N ASP A 46 15.10 6.76 5.24
CA ASP A 46 16.14 7.63 5.78
C ASP A 46 16.39 8.80 4.80
N PRO A 47 16.14 10.06 5.22
CA PRO A 47 15.55 10.48 6.50
C PRO A 47 14.05 10.14 6.61
N GLU A 48 13.58 9.87 7.84
CA GLU A 48 12.17 9.66 8.11
C GLU A 48 11.41 10.99 8.13
N PRO A 49 10.39 11.18 7.28
CA PRO A 49 9.62 12.42 7.27
C PRO A 49 8.75 12.55 8.54
N PRO A 50 8.61 13.78 9.09
CA PRO A 50 7.82 14.02 10.29
C PRO A 50 6.37 13.53 10.14
N GLY A 51 5.87 12.82 11.16
CA GLY A 51 4.48 12.37 11.21
C GLY A 51 4.17 11.15 10.33
N LEU A 52 5.17 10.51 9.75
CA LEU A 52 5.00 9.24 9.05
C LEU A 52 4.46 8.18 10.03
N PRO A 53 3.36 7.48 9.70
CA PRO A 53 2.92 6.33 10.49
C PRO A 53 3.87 5.14 10.30
N GLY A 54 3.85 4.17 11.21
CA GLY A 54 4.60 2.93 11.01
C GLY A 54 4.21 2.25 9.70
N VAL A 55 5.18 2.06 8.81
CA VAL A 55 4.97 1.51 7.47
C VAL A 55 5.38 0.04 7.42
N HIS A 56 4.57 -0.80 6.75
CA HIS A 56 4.90 -2.19 6.46
C HIS A 56 4.93 -2.40 4.95
N ALA A 57 5.99 -3.04 4.44
CA ALA A 57 6.13 -3.40 3.04
C ALA A 57 6.07 -4.93 2.87
N ALA A 58 5.43 -5.39 1.80
CA ALA A 58 5.34 -6.79 1.48
C ALA A 58 6.61 -7.32 0.80
N ALA A 59 7.26 -6.49 -0.03
CA ALA A 59 8.43 -6.89 -0.80
C ALA A 59 9.48 -5.77 -0.90
N LEU A 60 10.65 -6.11 -1.40
CA LEU A 60 11.68 -5.15 -1.82
C LEU A 60 11.32 -4.59 -3.20
N TYR A 61 11.63 -3.30 -3.42
CA TYR A 61 11.45 -2.66 -4.73
C TYR A 61 12.66 -2.92 -5.61
N GLU A 62 12.82 -4.17 -6.03
CA GLU A 62 13.93 -4.65 -6.84
C GLU A 62 13.41 -5.57 -7.94
N ASP A 63 14.20 -5.81 -8.94
CA ASP A 63 14.03 -6.82 -10.00
C ASP A 63 12.58 -7.02 -10.49
N ALA A 64 12.04 -8.21 -10.31
CA ALA A 64 10.72 -8.56 -10.78
C ALA A 64 9.61 -7.76 -10.09
N VAL A 65 9.73 -7.46 -8.80
CA VAL A 65 8.75 -6.65 -8.06
C VAL A 65 8.65 -5.24 -8.64
N ARG A 66 9.80 -4.62 -8.95
CA ARG A 66 9.87 -3.33 -9.64
C ARG A 66 9.21 -3.39 -11.02
N ALA A 67 9.53 -4.42 -11.80
CA ALA A 67 8.98 -4.59 -13.15
C ALA A 67 7.47 -4.77 -13.14
N VAL A 68 6.92 -5.57 -12.21
CA VAL A 68 5.49 -5.82 -12.00
C VAL A 68 4.75 -4.54 -11.59
N LEU A 69 5.31 -3.77 -10.65
CA LEU A 69 4.72 -2.49 -10.22
C LEU A 69 4.68 -1.48 -11.38
N LEU A 70 5.76 -1.35 -12.14
CA LEU A 70 5.81 -0.47 -13.32
C LEU A 70 4.84 -0.93 -14.42
N ALA A 71 4.72 -2.24 -14.65
CA ALA A 71 3.76 -2.78 -15.61
C ALA A 71 2.31 -2.43 -15.22
N HIS A 72 1.96 -2.57 -13.94
CA HIS A 72 0.64 -2.20 -13.45
C HIS A 72 0.42 -0.69 -13.50
N LYS A 73 1.40 0.08 -13.04
CA LYS A 73 1.27 1.53 -12.87
C LYS A 73 1.33 2.28 -14.19
N GLU A 74 2.29 1.96 -15.07
CA GLU A 74 2.59 2.76 -16.26
C GLU A 74 2.18 2.08 -17.58
N ARG A 75 2.14 0.77 -17.64
CA ARG A 75 1.85 0.01 -18.87
C ARG A 75 0.43 -0.55 -18.93
N GLY A 76 -0.42 -0.23 -17.94
CA GLY A 76 -1.84 -0.61 -17.94
C GLY A 76 -2.10 -2.12 -17.75
N ALA A 77 -1.16 -2.88 -17.22
CA ALA A 77 -1.33 -4.30 -16.93
C ALA A 77 -2.28 -4.50 -15.72
N LEU A 78 -3.57 -4.19 -15.93
CA LEU A 78 -4.58 -4.12 -14.85
C LEU A 78 -4.82 -5.46 -14.17
N GLY A 79 -4.57 -6.59 -14.84
CA GLY A 79 -4.65 -7.94 -14.26
C GLY A 79 -3.71 -8.15 -13.08
N LEU A 80 -2.61 -7.39 -12.99
CA LEU A 80 -1.66 -7.44 -11.89
C LEU A 80 -2.20 -6.84 -10.58
N ALA A 81 -3.34 -6.14 -10.60
CA ALA A 81 -3.95 -5.60 -9.38
C ALA A 81 -4.25 -6.70 -8.34
N ARG A 82 -4.58 -7.93 -8.78
CA ARG A 82 -4.86 -9.05 -7.87
C ARG A 82 -3.60 -9.52 -7.14
N PRO A 83 -2.51 -9.95 -7.80
CA PRO A 83 -1.29 -10.35 -7.10
C PRO A 83 -0.70 -9.21 -6.25
N LEU A 84 -0.69 -7.97 -6.73
CA LEU A 84 -0.26 -6.80 -5.94
C LEU A 84 -1.17 -6.59 -4.71
N GLY A 85 -2.48 -6.83 -4.83
CA GLY A 85 -3.43 -6.76 -3.73
C GLY A 85 -3.20 -7.84 -2.68
N VAL A 86 -2.80 -9.06 -3.08
CA VAL A 86 -2.42 -10.15 -2.15
C VAL A 86 -1.19 -9.73 -1.34
N ALA A 87 -0.16 -9.20 -2.00
CA ALA A 87 1.03 -8.68 -1.33
C ALA A 87 0.68 -7.56 -0.35
N LEU A 88 -0.08 -6.55 -0.79
CA LEU A 88 -0.52 -5.45 0.06
C LEU A 88 -1.34 -5.94 1.27
N ALA A 89 -2.22 -6.93 1.10
CA ALA A 89 -2.98 -7.51 2.20
C ALA A 89 -2.06 -8.16 3.25
N GLY A 90 -0.95 -8.75 2.83
CA GLY A 90 0.12 -9.25 3.72
C GLY A 90 0.72 -8.13 4.56
N ALA A 91 1.11 -7.02 3.94
CA ALA A 91 1.64 -5.85 4.63
C ALA A 91 0.62 -5.22 5.60
N VAL A 92 -0.64 -5.11 5.19
CA VAL A 92 -1.74 -4.62 6.04
C VAL A 92 -1.91 -5.51 7.28
N ARG A 93 -1.90 -6.84 7.13
CA ARG A 93 -1.99 -7.75 8.27
C ARG A 93 -0.81 -7.58 9.23
N ALA A 94 0.41 -7.52 8.72
CA ALA A 94 1.61 -7.33 9.53
C ALA A 94 1.55 -6.03 10.37
N GLY A 95 1.11 -4.92 9.77
CA GLY A 95 0.92 -3.64 10.48
C GLY A 95 -0.28 -3.62 11.41
N SER A 96 -1.23 -4.54 11.22
CA SER A 96 -2.46 -4.60 12.02
C SER A 96 -2.34 -5.48 13.26
N VAL A 97 -1.39 -6.39 13.27
CA VAL A 97 -1.00 -7.15 14.47
C VAL A 97 -0.08 -6.23 15.27
N GLY A 98 -0.66 -5.32 16.06
CA GLY A 98 0.11 -4.60 17.08
C GLY A 98 0.88 -5.60 17.95
N PRO A 99 1.91 -5.15 18.72
CA PRO A 99 2.55 -6.02 19.70
C PRO A 99 1.40 -6.68 20.48
N ARG A 100 1.33 -8.01 20.41
CA ARG A 100 0.42 -8.75 21.26
C ARG A 100 0.71 -8.22 22.65
N LEU A 101 -0.21 -7.42 23.20
CA LEU A 101 -0.24 -7.22 24.63
C LEU A 101 -0.18 -8.65 25.16
N SER A 102 0.97 -9.00 25.71
CA SER A 102 1.19 -10.28 26.35
C SER A 102 -0.08 -10.52 27.14
N ARG A 103 -0.81 -11.62 26.84
CA ARG A 103 -1.99 -11.99 27.63
C ARG A 103 -1.62 -11.65 29.05
N PRO A 104 -2.37 -10.76 29.73
CA PRO A 104 -2.08 -10.55 31.14
C PRO A 104 -2.03 -11.94 31.74
N SER A 105 -0.89 -12.28 32.34
CA SER A 105 -0.75 -13.48 33.15
C SER A 105 -1.97 -13.51 34.04
N ARG A 106 -2.66 -14.63 34.07
CA ARG A 106 -3.86 -14.87 34.87
C ARG A 106 -3.60 -14.42 36.31
N SER A 107 -3.80 -13.16 36.59
CA SER A 107 -4.08 -12.71 37.93
C SER A 107 -5.61 -12.69 38.04
N SER A 108 -6.08 -13.56 38.89
CA SER A 108 -7.41 -13.76 39.41
C SER A 108 -8.28 -12.50 39.42
N SER A 109 -9.07 -12.29 38.38
CA SER A 109 -10.30 -11.50 38.46
C SER A 109 -11.34 -12.25 37.62
N SER A 110 -12.43 -12.61 38.29
CA SER A 110 -13.56 -13.42 37.87
C SER A 110 -14.24 -12.86 36.61
N SER A 111 -13.71 -13.21 35.43
CA SER A 111 -14.42 -13.02 34.17
C SER A 111 -15.35 -14.22 33.99
N ARG A 112 -16.65 -13.98 33.96
CA ARG A 112 -17.66 -15.01 33.65
C ARG A 112 -17.27 -15.73 32.36
N PRO A 113 -17.21 -17.09 32.36
CA PRO A 113 -17.02 -17.84 31.14
C PRO A 113 -18.26 -17.63 30.26
N GLY A 114 -18.07 -17.07 29.05
CA GLY A 114 -19.14 -16.93 28.06
C GLY A 114 -19.40 -15.54 27.50
N SER A 115 -18.70 -14.49 27.90
CA SER A 115 -18.87 -13.19 27.23
C SER A 115 -18.23 -13.23 25.84
N PRO A 116 -18.99 -13.01 24.74
CA PRO A 116 -18.44 -12.98 23.39
C PRO A 116 -17.39 -11.86 23.29
N VAL A 117 -16.18 -12.22 22.86
CA VAL A 117 -15.14 -11.24 22.57
C VAL A 117 -15.68 -10.32 21.46
N PRO A 118 -15.75 -9.00 21.70
CA PRO A 118 -16.28 -8.09 20.68
C PRO A 118 -15.49 -8.23 19.39
N PRO A 119 -16.16 -8.26 18.23
CA PRO A 119 -15.49 -8.38 16.94
C PRO A 119 -14.51 -7.21 16.75
N LEU A 120 -13.33 -7.49 16.23
CA LEU A 120 -12.35 -6.45 15.92
C LEU A 120 -12.95 -5.44 14.93
N PRO A 121 -12.76 -4.14 15.17
CA PRO A 121 -13.24 -3.12 14.24
C PRO A 121 -12.62 -3.32 12.85
N PRO A 122 -13.38 -3.05 11.77
CA PRO A 122 -12.93 -3.29 10.41
C PRO A 122 -11.69 -2.45 10.07
N LEU A 123 -10.87 -2.98 9.16
CA LEU A 123 -9.77 -2.24 8.57
C LEU A 123 -10.32 -1.27 7.52
N LEU A 124 -9.93 0.00 7.63
CA LEU A 124 -10.29 1.06 6.71
C LEU A 124 -9.05 1.40 5.88
N LEU A 125 -8.98 0.82 4.67
CA LEU A 125 -7.87 1.06 3.75
C LEU A 125 -8.09 2.40 3.06
N VAL A 126 -7.21 3.35 3.29
CA VAL A 126 -7.24 4.67 2.68
C VAL A 126 -6.13 4.76 1.64
N PRO A 127 -6.44 4.64 0.34
CA PRO A 127 -5.42 4.77 -0.70
C PRO A 127 -4.90 6.20 -0.81
N VAL A 128 -3.58 6.33 -0.93
CA VAL A 128 -2.94 7.60 -1.30
C VAL A 128 -3.31 7.89 -2.75
N PRO A 129 -3.90 9.05 -3.06
CA PRO A 129 -4.33 9.35 -4.41
C PRO A 129 -3.15 9.58 -5.34
N SER A 130 -3.16 8.93 -6.50
CA SER A 130 -2.23 9.24 -7.58
C SER A 130 -2.45 10.65 -8.12
N ALA A 131 -1.41 11.27 -8.69
CA ALA A 131 -1.53 12.58 -9.32
C ALA A 131 -2.61 12.57 -10.41
N ARG A 132 -3.50 13.58 -10.43
CA ARG A 132 -4.62 13.68 -11.38
C ARG A 132 -4.16 13.58 -12.84
N ARG A 133 -3.02 14.24 -13.16
CA ARG A 133 -2.40 14.16 -14.49
C ARG A 133 -2.03 12.72 -14.84
N ALA A 134 -1.41 12.01 -13.92
CA ALA A 134 -1.02 10.62 -14.09
C ALA A 134 -2.24 9.68 -14.24
N VAL A 135 -3.31 9.90 -13.46
CA VAL A 135 -4.56 9.15 -13.61
C VAL A 135 -5.22 9.43 -14.97
N ARG A 136 -5.23 10.68 -15.43
CA ARG A 136 -5.77 11.02 -16.76
C ARG A 136 -4.97 10.37 -17.89
N ALA A 137 -3.64 10.40 -17.81
CA ALA A 137 -2.77 9.80 -18.84
C ALA A 137 -2.90 8.28 -18.88
N ARG A 138 -3.08 7.61 -17.74
CA ARG A 138 -3.13 6.15 -17.61
C ARG A 138 -4.53 5.56 -17.65
N GLY A 139 -5.57 6.37 -17.46
CA GLY A 139 -6.95 5.95 -17.38
C GLY A 139 -7.34 5.25 -16.06
N HIS A 140 -6.42 5.13 -15.09
CA HIS A 140 -6.70 4.47 -13.80
C HIS A 140 -5.83 4.99 -12.65
N ASP A 141 -6.32 4.80 -11.42
CA ASP A 141 -5.57 5.01 -10.19
C ASP A 141 -5.02 3.67 -9.70
N ALA A 142 -3.70 3.49 -9.79
CA ALA A 142 -3.03 2.23 -9.49
C ALA A 142 -3.18 1.86 -8.00
N ALA A 143 -2.86 2.76 -7.08
CA ALA A 143 -2.94 2.51 -5.64
C ALA A 143 -4.37 2.15 -5.21
N ARG A 144 -5.36 2.85 -5.75
CA ARG A 144 -6.78 2.57 -5.47
C ARG A 144 -7.20 1.18 -5.95
N ARG A 145 -6.77 0.75 -7.14
CA ARG A 145 -7.07 -0.60 -7.67
C ARG A 145 -6.45 -1.69 -6.80
N ILE A 146 -5.19 -1.53 -6.42
CA ILE A 146 -4.49 -2.46 -5.53
C ILE A 146 -5.19 -2.51 -4.16
N ALA A 147 -5.62 -1.36 -3.61
CA ALA A 147 -6.35 -1.30 -2.34
C ALA A 147 -7.67 -2.10 -2.38
N PHE A 148 -8.46 -2.01 -3.47
CA PHE A 148 -9.67 -2.82 -3.62
C PHE A 148 -9.37 -4.31 -3.68
N ALA A 149 -8.33 -4.71 -4.39
CA ALA A 149 -7.88 -6.10 -4.45
C ALA A 149 -7.42 -6.60 -3.07
N ALA A 150 -6.66 -5.79 -2.33
CA ALA A 150 -6.21 -6.11 -0.97
C ALA A 150 -7.40 -6.25 0.01
N ALA A 151 -8.37 -5.34 -0.04
CA ALA A 151 -9.57 -5.44 0.80
C ALA A 151 -10.38 -6.71 0.51
N ARG A 152 -10.45 -7.13 -0.76
CA ARG A 152 -11.11 -8.40 -1.13
C ARG A 152 -10.36 -9.58 -0.54
N GLU A 153 -9.03 -9.58 -0.59
CA GLU A 153 -8.19 -10.64 -0.05
C GLU A 153 -8.30 -10.73 1.48
N LEU A 154 -8.27 -9.58 2.17
CA LEU A 154 -8.47 -9.52 3.62
C LEU A 154 -9.82 -10.10 4.03
N ARG A 155 -10.89 -9.77 3.31
CA ARG A 155 -12.22 -10.32 3.59
C ARG A 155 -12.31 -11.84 3.32
N ARG A 156 -11.64 -12.35 2.29
CA ARG A 156 -11.54 -13.80 2.04
C ARG A 156 -10.83 -14.53 3.17
N ALA A 157 -9.84 -13.87 3.78
CA ALA A 157 -9.12 -14.38 4.95
C ALA A 157 -9.86 -14.11 6.29
N GLY A 158 -11.15 -13.73 6.27
CA GLY A 158 -11.96 -13.49 7.47
C GLY A 158 -11.72 -12.15 8.17
N THR A 159 -10.90 -11.26 7.61
CA THR A 159 -10.63 -9.93 8.19
C THR A 159 -11.57 -8.89 7.57
N PRO A 160 -12.49 -8.28 8.33
CA PRO A 160 -13.35 -7.23 7.81
C PRO A 160 -12.52 -6.03 7.31
N ALA A 161 -12.67 -5.67 6.04
CA ALA A 161 -11.92 -4.59 5.42
C ALA A 161 -12.78 -3.81 4.41
N ARG A 162 -12.61 -2.49 4.38
CA ARG A 162 -13.25 -1.56 3.44
C ARG A 162 -12.22 -0.62 2.85
N VAL A 163 -12.43 -0.17 1.61
CA VAL A 163 -11.62 0.87 0.99
C VAL A 163 -12.37 2.19 1.11
N LEU A 164 -11.74 3.20 1.66
CA LEU A 164 -12.27 4.55 1.81
C LEU A 164 -11.37 5.55 1.04
N PRO A 165 -11.69 5.88 -0.21
CA PRO A 165 -10.94 6.86 -1.00
C PRO A 165 -11.32 8.28 -0.57
N VAL A 166 -11.01 8.65 0.66
CA VAL A 166 -11.38 9.92 1.29
C VAL A 166 -10.32 11.02 1.14
N LEU A 167 -9.20 10.70 0.49
CA LEU A 167 -8.15 11.68 0.17
C LEU A 167 -8.28 12.16 -1.27
N ARG A 168 -8.00 13.44 -1.48
CA ARG A 168 -7.90 14.04 -2.80
C ARG A 168 -6.74 15.03 -2.87
N GLN A 169 -6.23 15.26 -4.08
CA GLN A 169 -5.27 16.34 -4.30
C GLN A 169 -5.97 17.70 -4.23
N ARG A 170 -5.42 18.58 -3.41
CA ARG A 170 -5.84 19.97 -3.25
C ARG A 170 -5.23 20.87 -4.33
N ARG A 171 -3.97 20.62 -4.69
CA ARG A 171 -3.23 21.34 -5.71
C ARG A 171 -2.43 20.40 -6.60
N GLU A 172 -2.00 20.86 -7.74
CA GLU A 172 -1.04 20.13 -8.55
C GLU A 172 0.31 20.05 -7.83
N VAL A 173 0.96 18.91 -8.00
CA VAL A 173 2.28 18.61 -7.44
C VAL A 173 3.23 18.51 -8.63
N VAL A 174 4.38 19.17 -8.54
CA VAL A 174 5.44 19.08 -9.54
C VAL A 174 5.95 17.63 -9.59
N ASP A 175 6.40 17.21 -10.77
CA ASP A 175 6.97 15.86 -10.93
C ASP A 175 8.10 15.65 -9.91
N GLN A 176 8.04 14.51 -9.24
CA GLN A 176 8.98 14.15 -8.18
C GLN A 176 10.26 13.48 -8.71
N ALA A 177 10.34 13.27 -10.03
CA ALA A 177 11.53 12.73 -10.66
C ALA A 177 12.70 13.72 -10.45
N GLY A 178 13.83 13.22 -9.94
CA GLY A 178 15.02 14.02 -9.68
C GLY A 178 15.02 14.82 -8.37
N LEU A 179 13.90 14.93 -7.64
CA LEU A 179 13.85 15.61 -6.35
C LEU A 179 14.53 14.79 -5.25
N THR A 180 15.27 15.47 -4.38
CA THR A 180 15.79 14.90 -3.12
C THR A 180 14.68 14.53 -2.17
N ALA A 181 14.97 13.77 -1.10
CA ALA A 181 13.99 13.40 -0.09
C ALA A 181 13.33 14.63 0.58
N ARG A 182 14.13 15.65 0.89
CA ARG A 182 13.64 16.92 1.48
C ARG A 182 12.73 17.68 0.52
N GLU A 183 13.15 17.84 -0.72
CA GLU A 183 12.36 18.53 -1.75
C GLU A 183 11.03 17.81 -2.02
N ARG A 184 10.99 16.48 -1.95
CA ARG A 184 9.73 15.71 -2.05
C ARG A 184 8.78 15.99 -0.91
N VAL A 185 9.28 16.13 0.32
CA VAL A 185 8.47 16.51 1.48
C VAL A 185 7.91 17.92 1.31
N GLU A 186 8.75 18.87 0.93
CA GLU A 186 8.36 20.27 0.69
C GLU A 186 7.35 20.38 -0.46
N ASN A 187 7.58 19.68 -1.56
CA ASN A 187 6.70 19.65 -2.73
C ASN A 187 5.32 19.06 -2.40
N LEU A 188 5.23 18.13 -1.47
CA LEU A 188 3.97 17.49 -1.08
C LEU A 188 3.26 18.18 0.08
N ALA A 189 3.92 19.07 0.82
CA ALA A 189 3.34 19.74 1.97
C ALA A 189 2.03 20.48 1.60
N GLY A 190 0.92 20.13 2.26
CA GLY A 190 -0.42 20.66 1.98
C GLY A 190 -1.03 20.28 0.62
N ALA A 191 -0.42 19.30 -0.09
CA ALA A 191 -0.92 18.87 -1.40
C ALA A 191 -2.14 17.94 -1.32
N LEU A 192 -2.37 17.31 -0.17
CA LEU A 192 -3.50 16.43 0.06
C LEU A 192 -4.49 17.02 1.06
N GLU A 193 -5.75 16.73 0.85
CA GLU A 193 -6.82 17.03 1.79
C GLU A 193 -7.80 15.85 1.87
N ALA A 194 -8.47 15.72 3.01
CA ALA A 194 -9.54 14.77 3.16
C ALA A 194 -10.88 15.39 2.73
N VAL A 195 -11.75 14.59 2.12
CA VAL A 195 -13.10 15.04 1.75
C VAL A 195 -13.95 15.36 2.99
N ALA A 196 -14.95 16.22 2.84
CA ALA A 196 -15.88 16.56 3.91
C ALA A 196 -16.51 15.28 4.50
N GLY A 197 -16.57 15.21 5.82
CA GLY A 197 -17.14 14.05 6.52
C GLY A 197 -16.18 12.85 6.65
N ALA A 198 -14.96 12.90 6.14
CA ALA A 198 -13.99 11.82 6.25
C ALA A 198 -13.77 11.36 7.70
N GLY A 199 -13.70 12.28 8.66
CA GLY A 199 -13.53 11.95 10.08
C GLY A 199 -14.63 11.00 10.61
N ARG A 200 -15.88 11.20 10.21
CA ARG A 200 -17.00 10.31 10.60
C ARG A 200 -16.86 8.91 10.01
N LEU A 201 -16.42 8.82 8.76
CA LEU A 201 -16.20 7.53 8.09
C LEU A 201 -15.03 6.76 8.74
N LEU A 202 -13.98 7.48 9.13
CA LEU A 202 -12.77 6.91 9.74
C LEU A 202 -12.98 6.50 11.21
N ALA A 203 -13.97 7.06 11.89
CA ALA A 203 -14.31 6.66 13.26
C ALA A 203 -14.83 5.22 13.36
N GLY A 204 -15.33 4.66 12.25
CA GLY A 204 -15.92 3.32 12.21
C GLY A 204 -14.93 2.16 12.16
N GLY A 205 -13.60 2.39 12.27
CA GLY A 205 -12.63 1.30 12.19
C GLY A 205 -11.18 1.70 12.41
N ARG A 206 -10.29 0.79 12.06
CA ARG A 206 -8.83 0.97 12.17
C ARG A 206 -8.28 1.46 10.83
N THR A 207 -7.74 2.66 10.81
CA THR A 207 -7.24 3.29 9.58
C THR A 207 -5.87 2.75 9.20
N VAL A 208 -5.74 2.33 7.94
CA VAL A 208 -4.48 1.94 7.31
C VAL A 208 -4.32 2.73 6.01
N LEU A 209 -3.31 3.59 5.94
CA LEU A 209 -2.91 4.21 4.68
C LEU A 209 -2.31 3.16 3.76
N VAL A 210 -2.64 3.18 2.48
CA VAL A 210 -2.10 2.21 1.52
C VAL A 210 -1.60 2.91 0.26
N ASP A 211 -0.44 2.45 -0.23
CA ASP A 211 0.15 2.91 -1.49
C ASP A 211 0.79 1.73 -2.24
N ASP A 212 1.17 1.94 -3.48
CA ASP A 212 1.87 0.94 -4.30
C ASP A 212 3.35 0.84 -3.88
N LEU A 213 4.01 1.96 -3.64
CA LEU A 213 5.43 2.06 -3.36
C LEU A 213 5.72 3.15 -2.34
N MET A 214 6.56 2.87 -1.35
CA MET A 214 7.19 3.88 -0.52
C MET A 214 8.65 4.07 -0.96
N THR A 215 9.03 5.30 -1.27
CA THR A 215 10.45 5.69 -1.43
C THR A 215 10.90 6.50 -0.22
N THR A 216 10.62 7.79 -0.20
CA THR A 216 10.96 8.68 0.92
C THR A 216 9.87 8.76 2.00
N GLY A 217 8.71 8.14 1.81
CA GLY A 217 7.58 8.23 2.73
C GLY A 217 6.82 9.56 2.72
N ALA A 218 7.25 10.55 1.92
CA ALA A 218 6.65 11.89 1.89
C ALA A 218 5.15 11.87 1.56
N SER A 219 4.71 11.06 0.59
CA SER A 219 3.29 10.91 0.23
C SER A 219 2.45 10.34 1.38
N LEU A 220 2.98 9.33 2.10
CA LEU A 220 2.32 8.73 3.24
C LEU A 220 2.26 9.69 4.44
N ALA A 221 3.32 10.46 4.69
CA ALA A 221 3.36 11.46 5.76
C ALA A 221 2.33 12.57 5.49
N GLU A 222 2.25 13.09 4.27
CA GLU A 222 1.27 14.09 3.87
C GLU A 222 -0.17 13.57 3.92
N ALA A 223 -0.40 12.33 3.48
CA ALA A 223 -1.71 11.67 3.61
C ALA A 223 -2.11 11.53 5.09
N ALA A 224 -1.18 11.15 5.95
CA ALA A 224 -1.41 11.05 7.38
C ALA A 224 -1.74 12.42 8.00
N ARG A 225 -1.02 13.47 7.61
CA ARG A 225 -1.31 14.85 8.04
C ARG A 225 -2.74 15.26 7.64
N ALA A 226 -3.11 15.02 6.38
CA ALA A 226 -4.44 15.38 5.87
C ALA A 226 -5.57 14.66 6.62
N LEU A 227 -5.40 13.36 6.93
CA LEU A 227 -6.40 12.61 7.71
C LEU A 227 -6.49 13.08 9.16
N ARG A 228 -5.35 13.35 9.81
CA ARG A 228 -5.33 13.86 11.19
C ARG A 228 -6.03 15.22 11.28
N ALA A 229 -5.79 16.11 10.32
CA ALA A 229 -6.47 17.40 10.24
C ALA A 229 -8.00 17.24 10.12
N ALA A 230 -8.47 16.31 9.29
CA ALA A 230 -9.90 16.03 9.13
C ALA A 230 -10.54 15.39 10.37
N GLY A 231 -9.77 14.65 11.16
CA GLY A 231 -10.22 14.01 12.40
C GLY A 231 -10.32 14.96 13.59
N GLY A 232 -9.71 16.14 13.51
CA GLY A 232 -9.75 17.17 14.58
C GLY A 232 -9.30 16.64 15.95
N GLY A 233 -8.42 15.66 16.00
CA GLY A 233 -7.96 15.01 17.25
C GLY A 233 -9.01 14.10 17.92
N LYS A 234 -10.22 14.01 17.39
CA LYS A 234 -11.37 13.30 18.00
C LYS A 234 -11.58 11.88 17.46
N VAL A 235 -10.78 11.42 16.51
CA VAL A 235 -10.91 10.08 15.89
C VAL A 235 -9.80 9.16 16.43
N PRO A 236 -10.09 8.26 17.40
CA PRO A 236 -9.06 7.43 18.05
C PRO A 236 -8.30 6.54 17.07
N GLY A 237 -8.94 6.10 15.98
CA GLY A 237 -8.31 5.29 14.93
C GLY A 237 -7.17 5.99 14.20
N LEU A 238 -7.14 7.33 14.17
CA LEU A 238 -6.08 8.10 13.53
C LEU A 238 -4.82 8.24 14.40
N ALA A 239 -4.94 8.15 15.71
CA ALA A 239 -3.80 8.13 16.62
C ALA A 239 -2.96 6.83 16.47
N ARG A 240 -3.62 5.73 16.09
CA ARG A 240 -3.00 4.40 15.88
C ARG A 240 -2.95 4.02 14.40
N MET A 241 -3.01 4.99 13.51
CA MET A 241 -2.94 4.77 12.07
C MET A 241 -1.61 4.13 11.71
N THR A 242 -1.67 3.13 10.86
CA THR A 242 -0.50 2.48 10.23
C THR A 242 -0.51 2.72 8.73
N ALA A 243 0.57 2.36 8.06
CA ALA A 243 0.63 2.36 6.61
C ALA A 243 1.13 1.01 6.09
N ALA A 244 0.71 0.68 4.88
CA ALA A 244 1.13 -0.53 4.18
C ALA A 244 1.38 -0.21 2.70
N VAL A 245 2.45 -0.78 2.16
CA VAL A 245 2.83 -0.65 0.75
C VAL A 245 3.14 -2.01 0.16
N VAL A 246 3.03 -2.13 -1.15
CA VAL A 246 3.45 -3.35 -1.84
C VAL A 246 4.96 -3.49 -1.73
N ALA A 247 5.71 -2.42 -2.00
CA ALA A 247 7.17 -2.47 -1.96
C ALA A 247 7.79 -1.22 -1.33
N ALA A 248 9.02 -1.39 -0.84
CA ALA A 248 9.91 -0.32 -0.42
C ALA A 248 11.35 -0.65 -0.83
N PRO A 249 12.23 0.34 -1.02
CA PRO A 249 13.65 0.11 -1.27
C PRO A 249 14.29 -0.72 -0.16
N SER A 250 15.37 -1.42 -0.49
CA SER A 250 16.23 -2.01 0.52
C SER A 250 16.78 -0.94 1.45
N PRO A 251 16.90 -1.22 2.75
CA PRO A 251 17.66 -0.34 3.62
C PRO A 251 19.10 -0.22 3.07
N PRO A 252 19.75 0.95 3.22
CA PRO A 252 21.13 1.07 2.85
C PRO A 252 21.92 -0.05 3.52
N ARG A 253 22.71 -0.78 2.74
CA ARG A 253 23.62 -1.79 3.29
C ARG A 253 24.56 -1.05 4.22
N GLU A 254 24.59 -1.40 5.49
CA GLU A 254 25.69 -1.02 6.37
C GLU A 254 26.98 -1.56 5.73
N ILE A 255 27.72 -0.69 5.08
CA ILE A 255 29.10 -1.00 4.67
C ILE A 255 29.85 -1.12 5.99
N ASN A 256 30.01 -2.37 6.44
CA ASN A 256 30.84 -2.70 7.58
C ASN A 256 32.24 -2.18 7.26
N ARG A 257 32.57 -0.98 7.74
CA ARG A 257 33.93 -0.44 7.66
C ARG A 257 34.76 -1.32 8.59
N ILE A 258 35.28 -2.42 8.04
CA ILE A 258 36.36 -3.15 8.66
C ILE A 258 37.48 -2.12 8.80
N ARG A 259 37.65 -1.60 10.01
CA ARG A 259 38.87 -0.88 10.37
C ARG A 259 40.01 -1.89 10.30
N VAL A 260 40.70 -1.89 9.18
CA VAL A 260 42.03 -2.46 9.15
C VAL A 260 42.88 -1.56 10.06
N LYS A 261 43.33 -2.13 11.18
CA LYS A 261 44.39 -1.54 12.02
C LYS A 261 45.73 -1.79 11.40
#